data_715cac5b93566fee963828b5bc6d88a8
#
_entry.id   715cac5b93566fee963828b5bc6d88a8
#
_cell.length_a   1.000
_cell.length_b   1.000
_cell.length_c   1.000
_cell.angle_alpha   90.00
_cell.angle_beta   90.00
_cell.angle_gamma   90.00
#
_symmetry.space_group_name_H-M   'P 1'
#
loop_
_entity.id
_entity.type
_entity.pdbx_description
1 polymer ?
#
loop_
_entity_poly.entity_id
_entity_poly.type
_entity_poly.pdbx_seq_one_letter_code
_entity_poly.pdbx_strand_id
1 'polypeptide(L)'
;MTSSQFWQRSQTIDRRIIYVILLLFILVPLFAQKFNLPIIPSKQSTDFYNTLQQVPTDKMVLIDGQWSPSTRGENQWQTQALLIHVMQRHLKFAILSFDAQNNGVVQGMVDALAPKYGYVEGRDYVNFGYRPYSVFVQTVQAMATNVPGTLKKDRHGTKLSEMPIMKGINTIQDFGAVVEVTAAATVEYWIGLGGLRQANHEVPL
;
A
#
# COMPACT_ATOMS: atom_id res chain seq x y z
N MET A 1 19.57 52.99 -1.47
CA MET A 1 18.98 52.38 -2.68
C MET A 1 17.48 52.30 -2.47
N THR A 2 16.71 52.98 -3.29
CA THR A 2 15.24 52.94 -3.19
C THR A 2 14.71 51.62 -3.80
N SER A 3 13.62 51.09 -3.25
CA SER A 3 12.99 49.83 -3.70
C SER A 3 12.75 49.80 -5.22
N SER A 4 12.44 50.92 -5.85
CA SER A 4 12.23 51.04 -7.28
C SER A 4 13.49 50.79 -8.12
N GLN A 5 14.68 51.18 -7.65
CA GLN A 5 15.95 50.93 -8.34
C GLN A 5 16.36 49.46 -8.29
N PHE A 6 15.99 48.73 -7.24
CA PHE A 6 16.21 47.30 -7.14
C PHE A 6 15.38 46.53 -8.17
N TRP A 7 14.09 46.84 -8.29
CA TRP A 7 13.19 46.20 -9.24
C TRP A 7 13.55 46.46 -10.71
N GLN A 8 14.03 47.68 -11.03
CA GLN A 8 14.49 47.99 -12.38
C GLN A 8 15.77 47.24 -12.76
N ARG A 9 16.70 47.03 -11.82
CA ARG A 9 17.91 46.23 -12.05
C ARG A 9 17.62 44.74 -12.17
N SER A 10 16.64 44.20 -11.47
CA SER A 10 16.28 42.79 -11.57
C SER A 10 15.67 42.44 -12.94
N GLN A 11 15.07 43.41 -13.64
CA GLN A 11 14.54 43.20 -15.00
C GLN A 11 15.63 43.12 -16.08
N THR A 12 16.84 43.55 -15.78
CA THR A 12 18.00 43.54 -16.72
C THR A 12 18.95 42.37 -16.50
N ILE A 13 18.61 41.44 -15.60
CA ILE A 13 19.42 40.23 -15.35
C ILE A 13 19.37 39.33 -16.59
N ASP A 14 20.56 39.01 -17.13
CA ASP A 14 20.67 38.09 -18.25
C ASP A 14 20.11 36.71 -17.84
N ARG A 15 19.23 36.16 -18.68
CA ARG A 15 18.62 34.84 -18.47
C ARG A 15 19.65 33.73 -18.20
N ARG A 16 20.85 33.88 -18.76
CA ARG A 16 21.94 32.91 -18.54
C ARG A 16 22.37 32.86 -17.08
N ILE A 17 22.38 33.98 -16.38
CA ILE A 17 22.70 34.04 -14.94
C ILE A 17 21.63 33.32 -14.14
N ILE A 18 20.37 33.49 -14.47
CA ILE A 18 19.25 32.84 -13.82
C ILE A 18 19.37 31.31 -14.02
N TYR A 19 19.69 30.84 -15.22
CA TYR A 19 19.86 29.40 -15.49
C TYR A 19 21.07 28.82 -14.75
N VAL A 20 22.18 29.54 -14.64
CA VAL A 20 23.34 29.09 -13.87
C VAL A 20 23.02 28.99 -12.38
N ILE A 21 22.31 30.00 -11.84
CA ILE A 21 21.86 29.96 -10.44
C ILE A 21 20.91 28.78 -10.21
N LEU A 22 19.93 28.56 -11.08
CA LEU A 22 18.99 27.42 -10.99
C LEU A 22 19.74 26.09 -11.04
N LEU A 23 20.69 25.98 -11.97
CA LEU A 23 21.52 24.79 -12.12
C LEU A 23 22.33 24.50 -10.84
N LEU A 24 22.93 25.52 -10.24
CA LEU A 24 23.67 25.41 -8.99
C LEU A 24 22.76 24.97 -7.84
N PHE A 25 21.55 25.55 -7.73
CA PHE A 25 20.57 25.15 -6.72
C PHE A 25 20.12 23.69 -6.83
N ILE A 26 20.14 23.12 -8.05
CA ILE A 26 19.83 21.71 -8.28
C ILE A 26 21.07 20.83 -8.05
N LEU A 27 22.23 21.21 -8.59
CA LEU A 27 23.42 20.39 -8.54
C LEU A 27 24.07 20.34 -7.16
N VAL A 28 24.11 21.46 -6.43
CA VAL A 28 24.75 21.52 -5.12
C VAL A 28 24.13 20.52 -4.12
N PRO A 29 22.80 20.45 -3.94
CA PRO A 29 22.20 19.43 -3.11
C PRO A 29 22.43 17.99 -3.61
N LEU A 30 22.46 17.78 -4.94
CA LEU A 30 22.66 16.48 -5.54
C LEU A 30 24.07 15.93 -5.27
N PHE A 31 25.09 16.79 -5.30
CA PHE A 31 26.48 16.40 -5.01
C PHE A 31 26.81 16.47 -3.51
N ALA A 32 26.07 17.25 -2.75
CA ALA A 32 26.23 17.36 -1.29
C ALA A 32 25.51 16.20 -0.57
N GLN A 33 25.66 14.95 -0.99
CA GLN A 33 25.02 13.72 -0.48
C GLN A 33 25.12 13.50 1.06
N LYS A 34 25.61 14.46 1.80
CA LYS A 34 25.80 14.42 3.27
C LYS A 34 24.64 15.05 4.05
N PHE A 35 23.60 15.54 3.40
CA PHE A 35 22.40 15.95 4.13
C PHE A 35 21.58 14.72 4.53
N ASN A 36 22.00 14.07 5.61
CA ASN A 36 21.12 13.18 6.36
C ASN A 36 20.02 14.06 6.99
N LEU A 37 18.99 14.36 6.21
CA LEU A 37 17.77 14.94 6.76
C LEU A 37 17.21 13.93 7.75
N PRO A 38 16.99 14.31 9.01
CA PRO A 38 16.36 13.39 9.95
C PRO A 38 14.96 13.06 9.44
N ILE A 39 14.75 11.82 9.03
CA ILE A 39 13.41 11.32 8.69
C ILE A 39 12.69 11.08 10.00
N ILE A 40 11.87 12.05 10.40
CA ILE A 40 11.00 11.92 11.57
C ILE A 40 9.69 11.30 11.05
N PRO A 41 9.34 10.07 11.48
CA PRO A 41 8.07 9.45 11.09
C PRO A 41 6.90 10.35 11.52
N SER A 42 5.91 10.48 10.65
CA SER A 42 4.67 11.17 11.01
C SER A 42 3.91 10.40 12.09
N LYS A 43 3.03 11.10 12.81
CA LYS A 43 2.16 10.43 13.79
C LYS A 43 1.35 9.31 13.13
N GLN A 44 0.82 9.56 11.94
CA GLN A 44 0.02 8.60 11.18
C GLN A 44 0.84 7.34 10.83
N SER A 45 2.10 7.50 10.39
CA SER A 45 2.98 6.37 10.10
C SER A 45 3.30 5.56 11.36
N THR A 46 3.46 6.24 12.50
CA THR A 46 3.72 5.59 13.79
C THR A 46 2.47 4.84 14.28
N ASP A 47 1.30 5.47 14.19
CA ASP A 47 0.02 4.85 14.58
C ASP A 47 -0.28 3.62 13.70
N PHE A 48 -0.07 3.72 12.38
CA PHE A 48 -0.20 2.59 11.47
C PHE A 48 0.74 1.42 11.83
N TYR A 49 2.02 1.72 12.07
CA TYR A 49 2.98 0.72 12.52
C TYR A 49 2.53 0.03 13.80
N ASN A 50 2.11 0.81 14.81
CA ASN A 50 1.66 0.28 16.09
C ASN A 50 0.38 -0.57 15.95
N THR A 51 -0.54 -0.17 15.07
CA THR A 51 -1.75 -0.94 14.77
C THR A 51 -1.40 -2.30 14.18
N LEU A 52 -0.50 -2.35 13.18
CA LEU A 52 -0.04 -3.62 12.63
C LEU A 52 0.72 -4.47 13.66
N GLN A 53 1.43 -3.85 14.60
CA GLN A 53 2.11 -4.56 15.70
C GLN A 53 1.12 -5.26 16.65
N GLN A 54 -0.12 -4.82 16.72
CA GLN A 54 -1.15 -5.40 17.59
C GLN A 54 -1.93 -6.53 16.90
N VAL A 55 -1.79 -6.72 15.59
CA VAL A 55 -2.48 -7.81 14.89
C VAL A 55 -2.01 -9.16 15.43
N PRO A 56 -2.93 -10.02 15.89
CA PRO A 56 -2.59 -11.36 16.38
C PRO A 56 -1.95 -12.23 15.29
N THR A 57 -0.96 -13.05 15.65
CA THR A 57 -0.19 -13.85 14.69
C THR A 57 -0.97 -15.02 14.06
N ASP A 58 -2.10 -15.37 14.64
CA ASP A 58 -3.05 -16.36 14.10
C ASP A 58 -4.01 -15.75 13.08
N LYS A 59 -4.07 -14.43 12.97
CA LYS A 59 -4.92 -13.70 12.02
C LYS A 59 -4.19 -13.42 10.72
N MET A 60 -4.97 -13.29 9.65
CA MET A 60 -4.50 -12.95 8.31
C MET A 60 -4.69 -11.45 8.05
N VAL A 61 -3.72 -10.82 7.40
CA VAL A 61 -3.83 -9.42 6.93
C VAL A 61 -4.27 -9.43 5.47
N LEU A 62 -5.31 -8.69 5.12
CA LEU A 62 -5.69 -8.43 3.73
C LEU A 62 -4.95 -7.18 3.24
N ILE A 63 -4.21 -7.31 2.17
CA ILE A 63 -3.49 -6.22 1.51
C ILE A 63 -4.18 -5.93 0.19
N ASP A 64 -4.81 -4.76 0.10
CA ASP A 64 -5.43 -4.27 -1.13
C ASP A 64 -4.53 -3.23 -1.79
N GLY A 65 -4.07 -3.54 -3.00
CA GLY A 65 -3.27 -2.63 -3.80
C GLY A 65 -4.12 -1.94 -4.86
N GLN A 66 -4.37 -0.65 -4.71
CA GLN A 66 -5.14 0.16 -5.65
C GLN A 66 -4.33 1.35 -6.18
N TRP A 67 -3.19 1.07 -6.80
CA TRP A 67 -2.36 2.11 -7.38
C TRP A 67 -1.92 1.75 -8.80
N SER A 68 -1.80 2.76 -9.63
CA SER A 68 -1.44 2.68 -11.03
C SER A 68 0.06 3.00 -11.24
N PRO A 69 0.61 2.76 -12.44
CA PRO A 69 1.98 3.14 -12.76
C PRO A 69 2.31 4.61 -12.53
N SER A 70 1.33 5.51 -12.64
CA SER A 70 1.54 6.96 -12.40
C SER A 70 1.86 7.29 -10.95
N THR A 71 1.42 6.49 -9.99
CA THR A 71 1.66 6.66 -8.55
C THR A 71 2.65 5.63 -7.99
N ARG A 72 3.24 4.82 -8.86
CA ARG A 72 4.17 3.74 -8.50
C ARG A 72 5.36 4.22 -7.68
N GLY A 73 5.91 5.41 -7.98
CA GLY A 73 7.08 5.95 -7.30
C GLY A 73 6.93 6.03 -5.78
N GLU A 74 5.71 6.24 -5.31
CA GLU A 74 5.38 6.32 -3.89
C GLU A 74 4.83 5.01 -3.36
N ASN A 75 3.77 4.51 -3.98
CA ASN A 75 3.00 3.38 -3.45
C ASN A 75 3.76 2.05 -3.48
N GLN A 76 4.70 1.88 -4.42
CA GLN A 76 5.54 0.67 -4.48
C GLN A 76 6.37 0.50 -3.21
N TRP A 77 6.99 1.57 -2.73
CA TRP A 77 7.84 1.50 -1.53
C TRP A 77 7.02 1.31 -0.27
N GLN A 78 5.82 1.90 -0.20
CA GLN A 78 4.87 1.67 0.89
C GLN A 78 4.43 0.20 0.91
N THR A 79 4.05 -0.36 -0.24
CA THR A 79 3.68 -1.78 -0.35
C THR A 79 4.84 -2.70 0.05
N GLN A 80 6.06 -2.39 -0.38
CA GLN A 80 7.23 -3.19 -0.02
C GLN A 80 7.53 -3.13 1.48
N ALA A 81 7.45 -1.96 2.09
CA ALA A 81 7.64 -1.81 3.54
C ALA A 81 6.58 -2.58 4.32
N LEU A 82 5.31 -2.52 3.89
CA LEU A 82 4.22 -3.31 4.46
C LEU A 82 4.48 -4.81 4.38
N LEU A 83 4.84 -5.32 3.20
CA LEU A 83 5.15 -6.74 3.00
C LEU A 83 6.30 -7.21 3.89
N ILE A 84 7.37 -6.42 4.00
CA ILE A 84 8.50 -6.71 4.89
C ILE A 84 8.02 -6.79 6.33
N HIS A 85 7.22 -5.81 6.78
CA HIS A 85 6.72 -5.76 8.15
C HIS A 85 5.84 -6.96 8.49
N VAL A 86 4.89 -7.29 7.61
CA VAL A 86 3.99 -8.45 7.77
C VAL A 86 4.79 -9.76 7.84
N MET A 87 5.79 -9.92 6.94
CA MET A 87 6.65 -11.10 6.91
C MET A 87 7.59 -11.20 8.13
N GLN A 88 8.14 -10.09 8.61
CA GLN A 88 8.96 -10.06 9.83
C GLN A 88 8.17 -10.48 11.07
N ARG A 89 6.88 -10.17 11.11
CA ARG A 89 5.97 -10.57 12.18
C ARG A 89 5.41 -11.98 12.02
N HIS A 90 5.77 -12.70 10.97
CA HIS A 90 5.22 -14.03 10.64
C HIS A 90 3.68 -14.03 10.53
N LEU A 91 3.08 -12.92 10.09
CA LEU A 91 1.66 -12.82 9.84
C LEU A 91 1.32 -13.45 8.50
N LYS A 92 0.24 -14.22 8.45
CA LYS A 92 -0.34 -14.64 7.17
C LYS A 92 -0.94 -13.44 6.47
N PHE A 93 -0.92 -13.42 5.14
CA PHE A 93 -1.52 -12.33 4.39
C PHE A 93 -2.18 -12.80 3.09
N ALA A 94 -3.15 -12.03 2.66
CA ALA A 94 -3.78 -12.18 1.36
C ALA A 94 -3.58 -10.91 0.53
N ILE A 95 -3.39 -11.06 -0.76
CA ILE A 95 -3.27 -9.95 -1.72
C ILE A 95 -4.53 -9.90 -2.55
N LEU A 96 -5.11 -8.73 -2.68
CA LEU A 96 -6.18 -8.40 -3.60
C LEU A 96 -5.78 -7.14 -4.36
N SER A 97 -6.19 -7.01 -5.61
CA SER A 97 -5.97 -5.78 -6.36
C SER A 97 -7.12 -5.51 -7.32
N PHE A 98 -7.47 -4.25 -7.44
CA PHE A 98 -8.45 -3.77 -8.42
C PHE A 98 -7.79 -3.01 -9.58
N ASP A 99 -6.45 -3.01 -9.62
CA ASP A 99 -5.65 -2.58 -10.76
C ASP A 99 -4.86 -3.77 -11.32
N ALA A 100 -4.99 -4.00 -12.63
CA ALA A 100 -4.40 -5.17 -13.30
C ALA A 100 -2.86 -5.18 -13.27
N GLN A 101 -2.25 -4.01 -13.37
CA GLN A 101 -0.79 -3.89 -13.39
C GLN A 101 -0.22 -3.99 -11.98
N ASN A 102 -0.93 -3.45 -11.00
CA ASN A 102 -0.56 -3.52 -9.59
C ASN A 102 -0.40 -4.97 -9.12
N ASN A 103 -1.37 -5.83 -9.38
CA ASN A 103 -1.33 -7.22 -8.91
C ASN A 103 -0.03 -7.93 -9.32
N GLY A 104 0.41 -7.75 -10.57
CA GLY A 104 1.68 -8.32 -11.05
C GLY A 104 2.90 -7.73 -10.36
N VAL A 105 2.91 -6.42 -10.09
CA VAL A 105 4.03 -5.75 -9.41
C VAL A 105 4.12 -6.21 -7.94
N VAL A 106 3.01 -6.24 -7.23
CA VAL A 106 2.95 -6.70 -5.83
C VAL A 106 3.38 -8.16 -5.74
N GLN A 107 2.91 -9.02 -6.67
CA GLN A 107 3.35 -10.41 -6.70
C GLN A 107 4.86 -10.52 -6.93
N GLY A 108 5.43 -9.76 -7.85
CA GLY A 108 6.89 -9.76 -8.07
C GLY A 108 7.68 -9.34 -6.82
N MET A 109 7.13 -8.43 -5.99
CA MET A 109 7.74 -8.09 -4.70
C MET A 109 7.65 -9.27 -3.71
N VAL A 110 6.50 -9.95 -3.66
CA VAL A 110 6.34 -11.13 -2.80
C VAL A 110 7.28 -12.23 -3.25
N ASP A 111 7.40 -12.52 -4.54
CA ASP A 111 8.30 -13.54 -5.08
C ASP A 111 9.78 -13.26 -4.71
N ALA A 112 10.16 -11.99 -4.63
CA ALA A 112 11.50 -11.57 -4.22
C ALA A 112 11.73 -11.62 -2.69
N LEU A 113 10.69 -11.43 -1.90
CA LEU A 113 10.77 -11.35 -0.44
C LEU A 113 10.46 -12.69 0.24
N ALA A 114 9.46 -13.43 -0.24
CA ALA A 114 8.97 -14.67 0.37
C ALA A 114 10.09 -15.68 0.68
N PRO A 115 11.06 -15.95 -0.22
CA PRO A 115 12.16 -16.87 0.09
C PRO A 115 13.03 -16.40 1.25
N LYS A 116 13.21 -15.08 1.42
CA LYS A 116 14.05 -14.50 2.48
C LYS A 116 13.42 -14.68 3.87
N TYR A 117 12.10 -14.76 3.94
CA TYR A 117 11.34 -14.91 5.18
C TYR A 117 10.75 -16.31 5.35
N GLY A 118 11.01 -17.24 4.42
CA GLY A 118 10.52 -18.63 4.48
C GLY A 118 9.03 -18.79 4.18
N TYR A 119 8.42 -17.82 3.47
CA TYR A 119 7.00 -17.81 3.11
C TYR A 119 6.73 -18.69 1.90
N VAL A 120 5.63 -19.44 1.98
CA VAL A 120 5.17 -20.34 0.92
C VAL A 120 3.73 -20.01 0.54
N GLU A 121 3.47 -19.86 -0.76
CA GLU A 121 2.12 -19.60 -1.27
C GLU A 121 1.17 -20.74 -0.92
N GLY A 122 -0.06 -20.42 -0.54
CA GLY A 122 -1.08 -21.38 -0.09
C GLY A 122 -0.96 -21.79 1.38
N ARG A 123 0.20 -21.57 2.03
CA ARG A 123 0.42 -21.84 3.46
C ARG A 123 0.49 -20.53 4.28
N ASP A 124 1.29 -19.58 3.84
CA ASP A 124 1.60 -18.35 4.58
C ASP A 124 1.01 -17.12 3.92
N TYR A 125 0.82 -17.17 2.60
CA TYR A 125 0.12 -16.11 1.86
C TYR A 125 -0.70 -16.68 0.70
N VAL A 126 -1.65 -15.88 0.23
CA VAL A 126 -2.48 -16.17 -0.94
C VAL A 126 -2.68 -14.91 -1.77
N ASN A 127 -2.65 -15.02 -3.09
CA ASN A 127 -3.00 -13.93 -3.99
C ASN A 127 -4.37 -14.22 -4.62
N PHE A 128 -5.38 -13.43 -4.25
CA PHE A 128 -6.75 -13.53 -4.80
C PHE A 128 -6.84 -13.03 -6.24
N GLY A 129 -5.72 -12.51 -6.76
CA GLY A 129 -5.64 -12.02 -8.12
C GLY A 129 -6.24 -10.63 -8.29
N TYR A 130 -6.42 -10.28 -9.55
CA TYR A 130 -6.99 -9.02 -9.99
C TYR A 130 -8.51 -9.12 -10.15
N ARG A 131 -9.19 -8.04 -9.78
CA ARG A 131 -10.60 -7.80 -10.09
C ARG A 131 -10.74 -6.44 -10.78
N PRO A 132 -11.57 -6.31 -11.83
CA PRO A 132 -11.78 -5.00 -12.46
C PRO A 132 -12.29 -3.96 -11.47
N TYR A 133 -11.77 -2.74 -11.55
CA TYR A 133 -12.22 -1.64 -10.70
C TYR A 133 -13.74 -1.38 -10.79
N SER A 134 -14.35 -1.64 -11.94
CA SER A 134 -15.79 -1.52 -12.15
C SER A 134 -16.65 -2.38 -11.20
N VAL A 135 -16.08 -3.44 -10.63
CA VAL A 135 -16.76 -4.31 -9.65
C VAL A 135 -16.22 -4.15 -8.22
N PHE A 136 -15.42 -3.12 -7.97
CA PHE A 136 -14.81 -2.88 -6.66
C PHE A 136 -15.85 -2.82 -5.54
N VAL A 137 -16.81 -1.92 -5.66
CA VAL A 137 -17.86 -1.68 -4.63
C VAL A 137 -18.64 -2.96 -4.34
N GLN A 138 -19.08 -3.67 -5.40
CA GLN A 138 -19.84 -4.92 -5.27
C GLN A 138 -18.98 -6.03 -4.63
N THR A 139 -17.68 -6.08 -4.96
CA THR A 139 -16.77 -7.08 -4.39
C THR A 139 -16.57 -6.85 -2.90
N VAL A 140 -16.28 -5.61 -2.49
CA VAL A 140 -16.12 -5.24 -1.06
C VAL A 140 -17.38 -5.56 -0.28
N GLN A 141 -18.55 -5.17 -0.80
CA GLN A 141 -19.84 -5.44 -0.17
C GLN A 141 -20.11 -6.95 -0.03
N ALA A 142 -19.83 -7.74 -1.07
CA ALA A 142 -20.03 -9.18 -1.03
C ALA A 142 -19.04 -9.90 -0.09
N MET A 143 -17.80 -9.40 0.02
CA MET A 143 -16.80 -9.92 0.98
C MET A 143 -17.21 -9.69 2.43
N ALA A 144 -18.03 -8.70 2.73
CA ALA A 144 -18.58 -8.49 4.07
C ALA A 144 -19.35 -9.72 4.59
N THR A 145 -19.91 -10.52 3.71
CA THR A 145 -20.72 -11.70 4.07
C THR A 145 -20.08 -13.03 3.67
N ASN A 146 -19.32 -13.07 2.56
CA ASN A 146 -18.76 -14.33 2.06
C ASN A 146 -17.52 -14.09 1.20
N VAL A 147 -16.34 -14.12 1.78
CA VAL A 147 -15.06 -13.95 1.08
C VAL A 147 -14.79 -15.10 0.09
N PRO A 148 -14.82 -16.40 0.49
CA PRO A 148 -14.55 -17.49 -0.44
C PRO A 148 -15.57 -17.60 -1.57
N GLY A 149 -16.84 -17.31 -1.30
CA GLY A 149 -17.90 -17.34 -2.32
C GLY A 149 -17.81 -16.18 -3.30
N THR A 150 -17.31 -15.02 -2.87
CA THR A 150 -17.12 -13.83 -3.70
C THR A 150 -15.88 -13.97 -4.60
N LEU A 151 -14.75 -14.29 -4.02
CA LEU A 151 -13.48 -14.35 -4.74
C LEU A 151 -13.28 -15.69 -5.48
N LYS A 152 -13.85 -16.76 -4.97
CA LYS A 152 -13.91 -18.13 -5.52
C LYS A 152 -12.57 -18.81 -5.71
N LYS A 153 -11.61 -18.16 -6.36
CA LYS A 153 -10.32 -18.72 -6.77
C LYS A 153 -9.18 -17.74 -6.53
N ASP A 154 -8.01 -18.30 -6.28
CA ASP A 154 -6.75 -17.57 -6.29
C ASP A 154 -6.31 -17.21 -7.72
N ARG A 155 -5.15 -16.57 -7.84
CA ARG A 155 -4.54 -16.19 -9.12
C ARG A 155 -4.20 -17.38 -10.04
N HIS A 156 -4.04 -18.57 -9.49
CA HIS A 156 -3.74 -19.80 -10.21
C HIS A 156 -5.00 -20.62 -10.61
N GLY A 157 -6.17 -20.15 -10.16
CA GLY A 157 -7.44 -20.83 -10.39
C GLY A 157 -7.78 -21.90 -9.37
N THR A 158 -7.01 -22.03 -8.28
CA THR A 158 -7.29 -22.93 -7.17
C THR A 158 -8.47 -22.39 -6.36
N LYS A 159 -9.40 -23.25 -6.00
CA LYS A 159 -10.55 -22.83 -5.20
C LYS A 159 -10.14 -22.44 -3.80
N LEU A 160 -10.57 -21.26 -3.35
CA LEU A 160 -10.24 -20.76 -2.01
C LEU A 160 -10.76 -21.66 -0.89
N SER A 161 -11.92 -22.29 -1.10
CA SER A 161 -12.49 -23.24 -0.15
C SER A 161 -11.66 -24.50 0.09
N GLU A 162 -10.74 -24.81 -0.82
CA GLU A 162 -9.85 -25.96 -0.75
C GLU A 162 -8.47 -25.62 -0.15
N MET A 163 -8.19 -24.32 0.07
CA MET A 163 -6.89 -23.86 0.54
C MET A 163 -6.80 -23.86 2.08
N PRO A 164 -5.81 -24.54 2.68
CA PRO A 164 -5.66 -24.57 4.14
C PRO A 164 -5.51 -23.20 4.79
N ILE A 165 -4.90 -22.23 4.09
CA ILE A 165 -4.70 -20.88 4.58
C ILE A 165 -6.04 -20.13 4.77
N MET A 166 -7.08 -20.50 4.03
CA MET A 166 -8.42 -19.88 4.10
C MET A 166 -9.28 -20.44 5.23
N LYS A 167 -8.78 -21.44 5.99
CA LYS A 167 -9.52 -22.00 7.11
C LYS A 167 -9.81 -20.95 8.18
N GLY A 168 -11.10 -20.71 8.44
CA GLY A 168 -11.54 -19.69 9.39
C GLY A 168 -11.77 -18.29 8.78
N ILE A 169 -11.54 -18.12 7.48
CA ILE A 169 -11.84 -16.88 6.76
C ILE A 169 -13.15 -17.07 5.98
N ASN A 170 -14.24 -16.56 6.51
CA ASN A 170 -15.57 -16.55 5.87
C ASN A 170 -15.98 -15.15 5.43
N THR A 171 -15.72 -14.16 6.26
CA THR A 171 -16.10 -12.77 6.05
C THR A 171 -14.87 -11.86 6.14
N ILE A 172 -15.01 -10.61 5.72
CA ILE A 172 -13.94 -9.62 5.86
C ILE A 172 -13.54 -9.40 7.32
N GLN A 173 -14.42 -9.63 8.27
CA GLN A 173 -14.19 -9.45 9.71
C GLN A 173 -13.31 -10.53 10.33
N ASP A 174 -13.08 -11.63 9.62
CA ASP A 174 -12.19 -12.70 10.09
C ASP A 174 -10.70 -12.34 9.90
N PHE A 175 -10.42 -11.32 9.08
CA PHE A 175 -9.08 -10.79 8.95
C PHE A 175 -8.66 -10.02 10.22
N GLY A 176 -7.38 -10.03 10.52
CA GLY A 176 -6.81 -9.28 11.64
C GLY A 176 -6.63 -7.79 11.33
N ALA A 177 -6.45 -7.47 10.04
CA ALA A 177 -6.41 -6.11 9.52
C ALA A 177 -6.70 -6.12 8.02
N VAL A 178 -7.24 -5.02 7.51
CA VAL A 178 -7.30 -4.69 6.09
C VAL A 178 -6.43 -3.48 5.85
N VAL A 179 -5.46 -3.61 4.95
CA VAL A 179 -4.54 -2.53 4.62
C VAL A 179 -4.69 -2.21 3.14
N GLU A 180 -5.10 -1.00 2.86
CA GLU A 180 -5.19 -0.49 1.50
C GLU A 180 -4.00 0.43 1.21
N VAL A 181 -3.27 0.14 0.13
CA VAL A 181 -2.27 1.04 -0.44
C VAL A 181 -2.86 1.63 -1.71
N THR A 182 -3.20 2.91 -1.65
CA THR A 182 -3.97 3.58 -2.71
C THR A 182 -3.54 5.02 -2.90
N ALA A 183 -3.77 5.54 -4.09
CA ALA A 183 -3.73 6.98 -4.41
C ALA A 183 -5.15 7.55 -4.61
N ALA A 184 -6.19 6.77 -4.33
CA ALA A 184 -7.59 7.15 -4.48
C ALA A 184 -8.33 7.15 -3.12
N ALA A 185 -9.48 7.82 -3.05
CA ALA A 185 -10.31 7.85 -1.85
C ALA A 185 -11.23 6.61 -1.79
N THR A 186 -10.64 5.43 -1.70
CA THR A 186 -11.36 4.14 -1.72
C THR A 186 -11.52 3.50 -0.35
N VAL A 187 -10.78 3.94 0.63
CA VAL A 187 -10.81 3.44 2.01
C VAL A 187 -12.20 3.52 2.65
N GLU A 188 -12.98 4.55 2.31
CA GLU A 188 -14.34 4.75 2.80
C GLU A 188 -15.28 3.58 2.45
N TYR A 189 -15.04 2.91 1.32
CA TYR A 189 -15.84 1.74 0.93
C TYR A 189 -15.52 0.51 1.78
N TRP A 190 -14.27 0.32 2.17
CA TRP A 190 -13.90 -0.73 3.09
C TRP A 190 -14.54 -0.53 4.46
N ILE A 191 -14.55 0.70 4.96
CA ILE A 191 -15.18 1.04 6.25
C ILE A 191 -16.69 0.88 6.17
N GLY A 192 -17.33 1.47 5.16
CA GLY A 192 -18.80 1.55 5.07
C GLY A 192 -19.43 0.24 4.59
N LEU A 193 -18.97 -0.29 3.46
CA LEU A 193 -19.58 -1.45 2.81
C LEU A 193 -18.97 -2.79 3.29
N GLY A 194 -17.69 -2.79 3.63
CA GLY A 194 -17.02 -3.97 4.18
C GLY A 194 -17.46 -4.30 5.60
N GLY A 195 -18.15 -3.38 6.28
CA GLY A 195 -18.61 -3.58 7.66
C GLY A 195 -17.48 -3.66 8.68
N LEU A 196 -16.32 -3.02 8.38
CA LEU A 196 -15.15 -3.03 9.25
C LEU A 196 -15.36 -2.25 10.55
N ARG A 197 -16.33 -1.34 10.57
CA ARG A 197 -16.83 -0.66 11.77
C ARG A 197 -18.18 -1.23 12.17
N GLN A 198 -18.19 -2.31 12.92
CA GLN A 198 -19.38 -2.73 13.65
C GLN A 198 -19.24 -2.37 15.13
N ALA A 199 -20.35 -2.06 15.80
CA ALA A 199 -20.39 -1.49 17.14
C ALA A 199 -19.61 -2.26 18.23
N ASN A 200 -19.20 -3.51 17.97
CA ASN A 200 -18.48 -4.37 18.91
C ASN A 200 -17.24 -5.09 18.32
N HIS A 201 -16.87 -4.79 17.08
CA HIS A 201 -15.71 -5.44 16.45
C HIS A 201 -15.11 -4.48 15.41
N GLU A 202 -13.96 -3.91 15.73
CA GLU A 202 -13.19 -3.07 14.79
C GLU A 202 -12.05 -3.90 14.22
N VAL A 203 -12.08 -4.13 12.90
CA VAL A 203 -10.89 -4.60 12.17
C VAL A 203 -10.07 -3.38 11.80
N PRO A 204 -8.78 -3.29 12.17
CA PRO A 204 -7.92 -2.16 11.80
C PRO A 204 -7.80 -2.01 10.27
N LEU A 205 -7.88 -0.77 9.84
CA LEU A 205 -7.61 -0.32 8.46
C LEU A 205 -6.23 0.28 8.37
#